data_8e18a7915737d4dbf55cd8a7ae2578a7
#
_entry.id   8e18a7915737d4dbf55cd8a7ae2578a7
#
_cell.length_a   1.000
_cell.length_b   1.000
_cell.length_c   1.000
_cell.angle_alpha   90.00
_cell.angle_beta   90.00
_cell.angle_gamma   90.00
#
_symmetry.space_group_name_H-M   'P 1'
#
loop_
_entity.id
_entity.type
_entity.pdbx_description
1 polymer ?
#
loop_
_entity_poly.entity_id
_entity_poly.type
_entity_poly.pdbx_seq_one_letter_code
_entity_poly.pdbx_strand_id
1 'polypeptide(L)'
;MVNVGIVGLGTYLPKKIMTSAEIAAATGGIWSEDAVRSKLGIHQKYLAGPDEGTQEMGALAALKCLEKTGVDPKEIDLILCMGEEWKEYPLTTSALYIQDRIGAVNAWGIDVQNRCCTCVSAMKIARD
;
A
#
# COMPACT_ATOMS: atom_id res chain seq x y z
N MET A 1 -30.50 -0.45 -4.93
CA MET A 1 -29.02 -0.27 -4.90
C MET A 1 -28.55 -0.67 -3.50
N VAL A 2 -27.55 -1.54 -3.43
CA VAL A 2 -26.93 -1.86 -2.14
C VAL A 2 -26.09 -0.66 -1.72
N ASN A 3 -26.25 -0.20 -0.49
CA ASN A 3 -25.38 0.85 0.07
C ASN A 3 -24.06 0.21 0.45
N VAL A 4 -22.96 0.70 -0.14
CA VAL A 4 -21.60 0.28 0.20
C VAL A 4 -20.89 1.43 0.91
N GLY A 5 -20.00 1.09 1.85
CA GLY A 5 -19.24 2.08 2.61
C GLY A 5 -17.90 1.51 3.08
N ILE A 6 -17.05 2.40 3.60
CA ILE A 6 -15.76 2.02 4.19
C ILE A 6 -15.99 1.65 5.66
N VAL A 7 -15.69 0.42 6.02
CA VAL A 7 -15.84 -0.11 7.40
C VAL A 7 -14.62 0.25 8.26
N GLY A 8 -13.43 0.29 7.67
CA GLY A 8 -12.21 0.60 8.41
C GLY A 8 -11.02 0.95 7.52
N LEU A 9 -9.99 1.46 8.17
CA LEU A 9 -8.72 1.81 7.53
C LEU A 9 -7.57 1.29 8.39
N GLY A 10 -6.59 0.65 7.74
CA GLY A 10 -5.33 0.24 8.33
C GLY A 10 -4.16 0.87 7.58
N THR A 11 -3.09 1.19 8.30
CA THR A 11 -1.88 1.77 7.73
C THR A 11 -0.64 1.08 8.26
N TYR A 12 0.37 0.94 7.42
CA TYR A 12 1.70 0.55 7.82
C TYR A 12 2.71 1.58 7.34
N LEU A 13 3.64 1.93 8.20
CA LEU A 13 4.74 2.83 7.89
C LEU A 13 6.05 2.12 8.25
N PRO A 14 7.02 2.06 7.34
CA PRO A 14 8.36 1.52 7.63
C PRO A 14 9.04 2.23 8.80
N LYS A 15 10.00 1.55 9.42
CA LYS A 15 10.67 2.09 10.60
C LYS A 15 11.71 3.16 10.29
N LYS A 16 12.37 3.03 9.12
CA LYS A 16 13.44 3.94 8.71
C LYS A 16 12.84 5.22 8.13
N ILE A 17 13.37 6.35 8.55
CA ILE A 17 13.03 7.67 8.03
C ILE A 17 14.24 8.20 7.25
N MET A 18 13.97 8.89 6.14
CA MET A 18 14.94 9.63 5.35
C MET A 18 14.53 11.11 5.37
N THR A 19 15.41 11.97 5.79
CA THR A 19 15.22 13.43 5.86
C THR A 19 15.34 14.09 4.50
N SER A 20 14.87 15.33 4.37
CA SER A 20 15.02 16.12 3.14
C SER A 20 16.48 16.28 2.70
N ALA A 21 17.40 16.43 3.66
CA ALA A 21 18.84 16.51 3.39
C ALA A 21 19.39 15.19 2.81
N GLU A 22 19.01 14.06 3.40
CA GLU A 22 19.41 12.74 2.90
C GLU A 22 18.78 12.44 1.53
N ILE A 23 17.54 12.87 1.29
CA ILE A 23 16.90 12.76 -0.03
C ILE A 23 17.68 13.57 -1.05
N ALA A 24 18.02 14.83 -0.76
CA ALA A 24 18.80 15.68 -1.65
C ALA A 24 20.17 15.05 -1.97
N ALA A 25 20.87 14.55 -0.95
CA ALA A 25 22.15 13.85 -1.13
C ALA A 25 22.01 12.61 -2.03
N ALA A 26 20.95 11.82 -1.85
CA ALA A 26 20.69 10.62 -2.65
C ALA A 26 20.41 10.90 -4.14
N THR A 27 20.03 12.14 -4.50
CA THR A 27 19.82 12.53 -5.91
C THR A 27 21.12 12.88 -6.66
N GLY A 28 22.27 12.79 -6.00
CA GLY A 28 23.55 13.14 -6.62
C GLY A 28 23.67 14.62 -7.00
N GLY A 29 22.98 15.50 -6.28
CA GLY A 29 23.01 16.96 -6.51
C GLY A 29 21.95 17.48 -7.51
N ILE A 30 21.08 16.65 -8.02
CA ILE A 30 19.97 17.07 -8.91
C ILE A 30 19.00 17.99 -8.15
N TRP A 31 18.74 17.71 -6.88
CA TRP A 31 17.88 18.50 -6.00
C TRP A 31 18.67 19.02 -4.80
N SER A 32 18.51 20.30 -4.49
CA SER A 32 18.95 20.83 -3.21
C SER A 32 17.95 20.48 -2.11
N GLU A 33 18.37 20.50 -0.84
CA GLU A 33 17.46 20.28 0.28
C GLU A 33 16.32 21.29 0.29
N ASP A 34 16.62 22.57 0.04
CA ASP A 34 15.59 23.61 -0.06
C ASP A 34 14.56 23.29 -1.15
N ALA A 35 14.99 22.83 -2.32
CA ALA A 35 14.07 22.45 -3.40
C ALA A 35 13.22 21.22 -3.03
N VAL A 36 13.77 20.23 -2.33
CA VAL A 36 13.00 19.09 -1.81
C VAL A 36 11.92 19.56 -0.84
N ARG A 37 12.23 20.49 0.04
CA ARG A 37 11.28 21.03 1.01
C ARG A 37 10.27 21.99 0.41
N SER A 38 10.73 22.98 -0.36
CA SER A 38 9.89 24.10 -0.84
C SER A 38 9.08 23.74 -2.09
N LYS A 39 9.64 22.97 -3.04
CA LYS A 39 8.97 22.60 -4.29
C LYS A 39 8.22 21.27 -4.21
N LEU A 40 8.80 20.25 -3.53
CA LEU A 40 8.18 18.94 -3.39
C LEU A 40 7.35 18.81 -2.12
N GLY A 41 7.51 19.71 -1.16
CA GLY A 41 6.82 19.65 0.14
C GLY A 41 7.28 18.49 1.03
N ILE A 42 8.43 17.89 0.75
CA ILE A 42 8.90 16.69 1.46
C ILE A 42 9.89 17.10 2.54
N HIS A 43 9.48 16.98 3.81
CA HIS A 43 10.37 17.18 4.97
C HIS A 43 11.08 15.89 5.36
N GLN A 44 10.38 14.77 5.24
CA GLN A 44 10.90 13.42 5.46
C GLN A 44 10.01 12.40 4.74
N LYS A 45 10.54 11.21 4.48
CA LYS A 45 9.78 10.06 3.99
C LYS A 45 10.20 8.81 4.74
N TYR A 46 9.29 7.83 4.78
CA TYR A 46 9.63 6.49 5.24
C TYR A 46 10.35 5.72 4.14
N LEU A 47 11.29 4.88 4.54
CA LEU A 47 12.08 4.04 3.65
C LEU A 47 11.93 2.58 4.06
N ALA A 48 11.45 1.75 3.15
CA ALA A 48 11.31 0.33 3.39
C ALA A 48 12.65 -0.33 3.70
N GLY A 49 12.67 -1.20 4.69
CA GLY A 49 13.78 -2.07 5.01
C GLY A 49 13.82 -3.32 4.11
N PRO A 50 14.82 -4.20 4.30
CA PRO A 50 14.97 -5.41 3.49
C PRO A 50 13.79 -6.39 3.62
N ASP A 51 13.12 -6.41 4.76
CA ASP A 51 11.97 -7.29 5.04
C ASP A 51 10.61 -6.56 4.90
N GLU A 52 10.63 -5.35 4.37
CA GLU A 52 9.45 -4.49 4.20
C GLU A 52 9.13 -4.31 2.71
N GLY A 53 8.95 -5.44 2.00
CA GLY A 53 8.50 -5.44 0.61
C GLY A 53 7.08 -4.89 0.45
N THR A 54 6.69 -4.49 -0.76
CA THR A 54 5.40 -3.84 -1.02
C THR A 54 4.21 -4.69 -0.61
N GLN A 55 4.25 -5.99 -0.92
CA GLN A 55 3.16 -6.91 -0.57
C GLN A 55 3.11 -7.19 0.94
N GLU A 56 4.27 -7.29 1.63
CA GLU A 56 4.31 -7.45 3.08
C GLU A 56 3.79 -6.19 3.79
N MET A 57 4.18 -5.00 3.35
CA MET A 57 3.62 -3.76 3.90
C MET A 57 2.10 -3.68 3.71
N GLY A 58 1.59 -4.14 2.57
CA GLY A 58 0.16 -4.26 2.31
C GLY A 58 -0.53 -5.21 3.27
N ALA A 59 0.05 -6.39 3.50
CA ALA A 59 -0.47 -7.37 4.45
C ALA A 59 -0.47 -6.83 5.90
N LEU A 60 0.60 -6.16 6.32
CA LEU A 60 0.70 -5.55 7.65
C LEU A 60 -0.34 -4.43 7.85
N ALA A 61 -0.61 -3.64 6.81
CA ALA A 61 -1.67 -2.64 6.85
C ALA A 61 -3.06 -3.28 6.95
N ALA A 62 -3.29 -4.36 6.18
CA ALA A 62 -4.55 -5.10 6.22
C ALA A 62 -4.79 -5.76 7.59
N LEU A 63 -3.78 -6.39 8.19
CA LEU A 63 -3.87 -6.96 9.55
C LEU A 63 -4.28 -5.91 10.58
N LYS A 64 -3.70 -4.71 10.54
CA LYS A 64 -4.10 -3.60 11.43
C LYS A 64 -5.53 -3.14 11.19
N CYS A 65 -6.00 -3.19 9.95
CA CYS A 65 -7.39 -2.88 9.63
C CYS A 65 -8.33 -3.91 10.25
N LEU A 66 -8.04 -5.20 10.09
CA LEU A 66 -8.83 -6.30 10.64
C LEU A 66 -8.85 -6.25 12.18
N GLU A 67 -7.69 -6.06 12.81
CA GLU A 67 -7.60 -5.88 14.27
C GLU A 67 -8.49 -4.73 14.77
N LYS A 68 -8.44 -3.60 14.09
CA LYS A 68 -9.21 -2.41 14.46
C LYS A 68 -10.70 -2.57 14.25
N THR A 69 -11.11 -3.27 13.20
CA THR A 69 -12.53 -3.41 12.83
C THR A 69 -13.20 -4.62 13.46
N GLY A 70 -12.43 -5.62 13.85
CA GLY A 70 -12.94 -6.91 14.32
C GLY A 70 -13.56 -7.79 13.22
N VAL A 71 -13.38 -7.45 11.95
CA VAL A 71 -13.85 -8.26 10.82
C VAL A 71 -13.06 -9.57 10.76
N ASP A 72 -13.77 -10.70 10.69
CA ASP A 72 -13.12 -12.00 10.48
C ASP A 72 -12.51 -12.04 9.07
N PRO A 73 -11.22 -12.37 8.91
CA PRO A 73 -10.61 -12.55 7.58
C PRO A 73 -11.39 -13.48 6.65
N LYS A 74 -12.10 -14.46 7.19
CA LYS A 74 -12.93 -15.41 6.41
C LYS A 74 -14.18 -14.79 5.81
N GLU A 75 -14.58 -13.59 6.26
CA GLU A 75 -15.69 -12.82 5.69
C GLU A 75 -15.25 -11.95 4.51
N ILE A 76 -13.96 -11.94 4.19
CA ILE A 76 -13.44 -11.21 3.03
C ILE A 76 -13.65 -12.06 1.77
N ASP A 77 -14.36 -11.49 0.81
CA ASP A 77 -14.66 -12.15 -0.47
C ASP A 77 -13.67 -11.75 -1.57
N LEU A 78 -13.10 -10.54 -1.48
CA LEU A 78 -12.24 -9.97 -2.52
C LEU A 78 -11.10 -9.15 -1.93
N ILE A 79 -9.90 -9.35 -2.48
CA ILE A 79 -8.73 -8.51 -2.23
C ILE A 79 -8.32 -7.84 -3.53
N LEU A 80 -8.37 -6.51 -3.55
CA LEU A 80 -7.86 -5.67 -4.62
C LEU A 80 -6.53 -5.07 -4.18
N CYS A 81 -5.42 -5.63 -4.65
CA CYS A 81 -4.10 -5.05 -4.41
C CYS A 81 -3.83 -3.95 -5.42
N MET A 82 -3.73 -2.73 -4.92
CA MET A 82 -3.54 -1.53 -5.75
C MET A 82 -2.06 -1.22 -5.86
N GLY A 83 -1.51 -1.29 -7.05
CA GLY A 83 -0.10 -1.03 -7.32
C GLY A 83 0.10 0.01 -8.42
N GLU A 84 1.32 0.50 -8.52
CA GLU A 84 1.81 1.28 -9.65
C GLU A 84 2.54 0.36 -10.64
N GLU A 85 3.83 0.60 -10.88
CA GLU A 85 4.60 -0.19 -11.84
C GLU A 85 5.50 -1.23 -11.17
N TRP A 86 6.06 -0.86 -10.01
CA TRP A 86 7.05 -1.69 -9.36
C TRP A 86 6.41 -2.83 -8.57
N LYS A 87 6.83 -4.04 -8.84
CA LYS A 87 6.52 -5.24 -8.08
C LYS A 87 7.80 -5.88 -7.58
N GLU A 88 7.80 -6.28 -6.34
CA GLU A 88 8.91 -7.03 -5.73
C GLU A 88 9.15 -8.37 -6.45
N TYR A 89 8.07 -9.03 -6.81
CA TYR A 89 8.09 -10.28 -7.59
C TYR A 89 7.21 -10.12 -8.84
N PRO A 90 7.79 -9.87 -10.01
CA PRO A 90 7.05 -9.50 -11.22
C PRO A 90 5.99 -10.50 -11.68
N LEU A 91 6.22 -11.81 -11.41
CA LEU A 91 5.31 -12.88 -11.85
C LEU A 91 4.30 -13.31 -10.78
N THR A 92 4.27 -12.65 -9.61
CA THR A 92 3.32 -12.96 -8.56
C THR A 92 2.14 -11.99 -8.55
N THR A 93 1.00 -12.49 -8.07
CA THR A 93 -0.16 -11.67 -7.72
C THR A 93 -0.04 -11.28 -6.26
N SER A 94 0.22 -10.00 -5.99
CA SER A 94 0.43 -9.49 -4.62
C SER A 94 -0.82 -9.65 -3.76
N ALA A 95 -2.01 -9.58 -4.36
CA ALA A 95 -3.27 -9.81 -3.66
C ALA A 95 -3.34 -11.23 -3.05
N LEU A 96 -2.79 -12.25 -3.72
CA LEU A 96 -2.77 -13.62 -3.20
C LEU A 96 -1.80 -13.78 -2.03
N TYR A 97 -0.66 -13.09 -2.07
CA TYR A 97 0.24 -13.02 -0.92
C TYR A 97 -0.45 -12.40 0.30
N ILE A 98 -1.12 -11.26 0.09
CA ILE A 98 -1.87 -10.58 1.16
C ILE A 98 -2.97 -11.48 1.70
N GLN A 99 -3.71 -12.17 0.82
CA GLN A 99 -4.76 -13.14 1.17
C GLN A 99 -4.26 -14.20 2.14
N ASP A 100 -3.13 -14.84 1.81
CA ASP A 100 -2.50 -15.87 2.66
C ASP A 100 -2.06 -15.29 4.00
N ARG A 101 -1.35 -14.16 3.96
CA ARG A 101 -0.80 -13.50 5.14
C ARG A 101 -1.86 -13.06 6.17
N ILE A 102 -3.06 -12.69 5.72
CA ILE A 102 -4.16 -12.25 6.60
C ILE A 102 -5.14 -13.37 6.93
N GLY A 103 -5.01 -14.54 6.32
CA GLY A 103 -5.91 -15.68 6.53
C GLY A 103 -7.27 -15.56 5.86
N ALA A 104 -7.41 -14.77 4.79
CA ALA A 104 -8.65 -14.56 4.06
C ALA A 104 -8.92 -15.71 3.08
N VAL A 105 -9.09 -16.92 3.60
CA VAL A 105 -9.15 -18.18 2.83
C VAL A 105 -10.35 -18.27 1.86
N ASN A 106 -11.37 -17.47 2.06
CA ASN A 106 -12.56 -17.45 1.20
C ASN A 106 -12.47 -16.38 0.09
N ALA A 107 -11.49 -15.46 0.21
CA ALA A 107 -11.34 -14.39 -0.76
C ALA A 107 -10.73 -14.89 -2.07
N TRP A 108 -11.01 -14.18 -3.16
CA TRP A 108 -10.16 -14.20 -4.34
C TRP A 108 -9.44 -12.86 -4.48
N GLY A 109 -8.31 -12.84 -5.19
CA GLY A 109 -7.45 -11.66 -5.23
C GLY A 109 -7.03 -11.31 -6.64
N ILE A 110 -7.02 -10.01 -6.94
CA ILE A 110 -6.44 -9.47 -8.18
C ILE A 110 -5.59 -8.23 -7.88
N ASP A 111 -4.56 -8.06 -8.68
CA ASP A 111 -3.79 -6.82 -8.69
C ASP A 111 -4.42 -5.85 -9.70
N VAL A 112 -4.67 -4.63 -9.26
CA VAL A 112 -5.25 -3.55 -10.09
C VAL A 112 -4.19 -2.50 -10.33
N GLN A 113 -4.05 -2.05 -11.58
CA GLN A 113 -3.09 -1.03 -11.95
C GLN A 113 -3.72 -0.02 -12.92
N ASN A 114 -3.78 1.22 -12.52
CA ASN A 114 -4.25 2.36 -13.31
C ASN A 114 -3.52 3.65 -12.92
N ARG A 115 -2.20 3.55 -12.78
CA ARG A 115 -1.34 4.68 -12.39
C ARG A 115 -1.87 5.40 -11.15
N CYS A 116 -1.79 6.72 -11.12
CA CYS A 116 -2.25 7.53 -9.99
C CYS A 116 -3.76 7.39 -9.68
N CYS A 117 -4.54 6.82 -10.59
CA CYS A 117 -5.98 6.59 -10.43
C CYS A 117 -6.33 5.18 -9.92
N THR A 118 -5.35 4.34 -9.61
CA THR A 118 -5.57 2.93 -9.23
C THR A 118 -6.53 2.79 -8.05
N CYS A 119 -6.37 3.60 -7.00
CA CYS A 119 -7.22 3.53 -5.81
C CYS A 119 -8.69 3.83 -6.14
N VAL A 120 -8.96 4.85 -6.93
CA VAL A 120 -10.33 5.21 -7.34
C VAL A 120 -10.95 4.13 -8.22
N SER A 121 -10.15 3.56 -9.14
CA SER A 121 -10.58 2.45 -9.98
C SER A 121 -10.92 1.21 -9.15
N ALA A 122 -10.09 0.86 -8.18
CA ALA A 122 -10.33 -0.27 -7.29
C ALA A 122 -11.58 -0.06 -6.41
N MET A 123 -11.83 1.14 -5.90
CA MET A 123 -13.06 1.46 -5.18
C MET A 123 -14.31 1.29 -6.06
N LYS A 124 -14.22 1.65 -7.34
CA LYS A 124 -15.31 1.43 -8.30
C LYS A 124 -15.56 -0.07 -8.51
N ILE A 125 -14.51 -0.86 -8.70
CA ILE A 125 -14.60 -2.33 -8.86
C ILE A 125 -15.21 -2.94 -7.58
N ALA A 126 -14.75 -2.55 -6.41
CA ALA A 126 -15.24 -3.08 -5.15
C ALA A 126 -16.73 -2.75 -4.88
N ARG A 127 -17.23 -1.65 -5.45
CA ARG A 127 -18.65 -1.26 -5.32
C ARG A 127 -19.56 -2.08 -6.22
N ASP A 128 -19.09 -2.42 -7.44
CA ASP A 128 -19.90 -3.04 -8.50
C ASP A 128 -19.94 -4.55 -8.38
#